data_15145f0c93979f3667b2ebf221adf307
#
_entry.id   15145f0c93979f3667b2ebf221adf307
#
_cell.length_a   1.000
_cell.length_b   1.000
_cell.length_c   1.000
_cell.angle_alpha   90.00
_cell.angle_beta   90.00
_cell.angle_gamma   90.00
#
_symmetry.space_group_name_H-M   'P 1'
#
loop_
_entity.id
_entity.type
_entity.pdbx_description
1 polymer ?
#
loop_
_entity_poly.entity_id
_entity_poly.type
_entity_poly.pdbx_seq_one_letter_code
_entity_poly.pdbx_strand_id
1 'polypeptide(L)'
;MDTNDTENLIEQLKKIQAEFYATFGVTDIITNSKIFEVLIADTLNHKLIPGHSGSRDAKDDDGNEFEYKHYKESSSNHTWTFNDFSDSTIEKLVKAKSVIFAHIQDENVPFPVFDWYYEVPGIIISRYLFEATKRITNNRKMINVGPRQIETTLALTKKTTTGLCSGIYSEWIKKIVDVILKIEQQVGTNNILTSNKFWEVLVALRLGHKVQSEQSKHDATDAFGNMYEYKVAKGSSWSFQDISKDVLKKYMTDKSIILATVDKNDFIVKRIYEADTKKIVQLLKKKLKAKEGRYKNQGKEIRRKQASLSVKDARDIKAKLIYSSDQKLK
;
A
#
# COMPACT_ATOMS: atom_id res chain seq x y z
N MET A 1 5.13 -19.97 -18.42
CA MET A 1 5.46 -18.62 -17.99
C MET A 1 6.87 -18.34 -18.46
N ASP A 2 7.06 -17.43 -19.37
CA ASP A 2 8.42 -17.04 -19.78
C ASP A 2 8.97 -16.07 -18.73
N THR A 3 9.79 -16.59 -17.84
CA THR A 3 10.39 -15.81 -16.73
C THR A 3 11.30 -14.69 -17.24
N ASN A 4 11.93 -14.89 -18.41
CA ASN A 4 12.82 -13.91 -19.01
C ASN A 4 12.09 -12.64 -19.44
N ASP A 5 10.89 -12.77 -20.02
CA ASP A 5 10.10 -11.61 -20.45
C ASP A 5 9.62 -10.77 -19.26
N THR A 6 9.17 -11.41 -18.19
CA THR A 6 8.75 -10.71 -16.97
C THR A 6 9.94 -10.00 -16.30
N GLU A 7 11.13 -10.62 -16.25
CA GLU A 7 12.33 -9.98 -15.72
C GLU A 7 12.73 -8.75 -16.54
N ASN A 8 12.62 -8.79 -17.86
CA ASN A 8 12.88 -7.65 -18.74
C ASN A 8 11.90 -6.49 -18.47
N LEU A 9 10.61 -6.79 -18.25
CA LEU A 9 9.61 -5.76 -17.89
C LEU A 9 9.91 -5.14 -16.52
N ILE A 10 10.35 -5.91 -15.56
CA ILE A 10 10.77 -5.40 -14.24
C ILE A 10 11.98 -4.47 -14.36
N GLU A 11 12.96 -4.80 -15.19
CA GLU A 11 14.11 -3.92 -15.47
C GLU A 11 13.70 -2.63 -16.20
N GLN A 12 12.72 -2.68 -17.10
CA GLN A 12 12.15 -1.47 -17.71
C GLN A 12 11.49 -0.59 -16.64
N LEU A 13 10.68 -1.19 -15.77
CA LEU A 13 9.99 -0.48 -14.69
C LEU A 13 10.99 0.20 -13.74
N LYS A 14 12.08 -0.49 -13.41
CA LYS A 14 13.17 0.05 -12.60
C LYS A 14 13.82 1.28 -13.26
N LYS A 15 14.10 1.23 -14.56
CA LYS A 15 14.63 2.39 -15.30
C LYS A 15 13.69 3.57 -15.28
N ILE A 16 12.40 3.35 -15.55
CA ILE A 16 11.39 4.40 -15.52
C ILE A 16 11.31 5.05 -14.13
N GLN A 17 11.34 4.26 -13.06
CA GLN A 17 11.34 4.81 -11.69
C GLN A 17 12.61 5.61 -11.39
N ALA A 18 13.78 5.17 -11.84
CA ALA A 18 15.03 5.89 -11.66
C ALA A 18 15.04 7.23 -12.40
N GLU A 19 14.54 7.26 -13.65
CA GLU A 19 14.37 8.48 -14.44
C GLU A 19 13.38 9.44 -13.78
N PHE A 20 12.24 8.93 -13.29
CA PHE A 20 11.26 9.72 -12.56
C PHE A 20 11.87 10.36 -11.31
N TYR A 21 12.61 9.58 -10.54
CA TYR A 21 13.31 10.08 -9.37
C TYR A 21 14.36 11.15 -9.72
N ALA A 22 15.17 10.92 -10.74
CA ALA A 22 16.17 11.89 -11.18
C ALA A 22 15.54 13.23 -11.62
N THR A 23 14.34 13.17 -12.21
CA THR A 23 13.66 14.35 -12.73
C THR A 23 12.87 15.10 -11.64
N PHE A 24 12.18 14.38 -10.76
CA PHE A 24 11.20 14.97 -9.83
C PHE A 24 11.55 14.79 -8.34
N GLY A 25 12.57 14.02 -8.00
CA GLY A 25 12.96 13.73 -6.61
C GLY A 25 11.98 12.82 -5.85
N VAL A 26 11.00 12.24 -6.54
CA VAL A 26 9.96 11.39 -5.94
C VAL A 26 10.29 9.91 -6.13
N THR A 27 10.30 9.16 -5.03
CA THR A 27 10.63 7.73 -5.01
C THR A 27 9.38 6.87 -4.79
N ASP A 28 9.51 5.57 -5.08
CA ASP A 28 8.55 4.53 -4.69
C ASP A 28 7.14 4.75 -5.28
N ILE A 29 7.08 5.20 -6.56
CA ILE A 29 5.84 5.55 -7.25
C ILE A 29 4.97 4.34 -7.62
N ILE A 30 5.51 3.12 -7.50
CA ILE A 30 4.84 1.88 -7.90
C ILE A 30 4.07 1.26 -6.74
N THR A 31 4.52 1.45 -5.50
CA THR A 31 3.94 0.79 -4.34
C THR A 31 2.99 1.70 -3.57
N ASN A 32 2.12 1.11 -2.76
CA ASN A 32 1.12 1.80 -1.95
C ASN A 32 0.17 2.71 -2.77
N SER A 33 -0.10 2.32 -4.01
CA SER A 33 -0.97 3.08 -4.92
C SER A 33 -0.48 4.52 -5.22
N LYS A 34 0.82 4.80 -5.01
CA LYS A 34 1.40 6.14 -5.20
C LYS A 34 1.24 6.66 -6.63
N ILE A 35 1.19 5.77 -7.63
CA ILE A 35 0.95 6.14 -9.03
C ILE A 35 -0.37 6.92 -9.21
N PHE A 36 -1.38 6.66 -8.40
CA PHE A 36 -2.65 7.40 -8.47
C PHE A 36 -2.53 8.81 -7.89
N GLU A 37 -1.65 9.04 -6.91
CA GLU A 37 -1.31 10.40 -6.47
C GLU A 37 -0.57 11.17 -7.57
N VAL A 38 0.31 10.48 -8.33
CA VAL A 38 0.98 11.06 -9.51
C VAL A 38 -0.05 11.41 -10.58
N LEU A 39 -1.03 10.54 -10.84
CA LEU A 39 -2.10 10.78 -11.80
C LEU A 39 -2.98 12.00 -11.40
N ILE A 40 -3.33 12.11 -10.12
CA ILE A 40 -4.08 13.26 -9.59
C ILE A 40 -3.27 14.54 -9.77
N ALA A 41 -1.98 14.52 -9.41
CA ALA A 41 -1.11 15.69 -9.56
C ALA A 41 -0.96 16.10 -11.02
N ASP A 42 -0.80 15.14 -11.94
CA ASP A 42 -0.73 15.40 -13.39
C ASP A 42 -1.99 16.09 -13.92
N THR A 43 -3.16 15.57 -13.56
CA THR A 43 -4.45 16.07 -14.03
C THR A 43 -4.79 17.47 -13.47
N LEU A 44 -4.37 17.77 -12.23
CA LEU A 44 -4.61 19.05 -11.56
C LEU A 44 -3.48 20.08 -11.78
N ASN A 45 -2.44 19.72 -12.53
CA ASN A 45 -1.22 20.54 -12.72
C ASN A 45 -0.53 20.90 -11.41
N HIS A 46 -0.53 19.97 -10.46
CA HIS A 46 0.18 20.12 -9.19
C HIS A 46 1.58 19.49 -9.27
N LYS A 47 2.51 20.01 -8.47
CA LYS A 47 3.86 19.47 -8.31
C LYS A 47 3.89 18.58 -7.07
N LEU A 48 4.29 17.31 -7.24
CA LEU A 48 4.44 16.37 -6.12
C LEU A 48 5.49 16.87 -5.12
N ILE A 49 5.22 16.67 -3.84
CA ILE A 49 6.17 16.97 -2.78
C ILE A 49 7.02 15.71 -2.51
N PRO A 50 8.35 15.78 -2.66
CA PRO A 50 9.23 14.65 -2.38
C PRO A 50 9.19 14.22 -0.91
N GLY A 51 9.27 12.90 -0.68
CA GLY A 51 9.38 12.31 0.67
C GLY A 51 8.09 11.68 1.17
N HIS A 52 8.20 11.05 2.35
CA HIS A 52 7.07 10.39 3.03
C HIS A 52 6.66 11.11 4.33
N SER A 53 7.20 12.29 4.57
CA SER A 53 7.01 13.01 5.82
C SER A 53 5.88 14.01 5.71
N GLY A 54 4.75 13.66 6.20
CA GLY A 54 3.71 14.64 6.39
C GLY A 54 2.38 14.25 5.77
N SER A 55 1.46 15.13 5.80
CA SER A 55 0.08 15.02 5.36
C SER A 55 -0.15 15.86 4.10
N ARG A 56 0.84 15.95 3.21
CA ARG A 56 0.73 16.75 1.98
C ARG A 56 1.47 16.06 0.86
N ASP A 57 0.75 15.86 -0.22
CA ASP A 57 1.21 15.06 -1.36
C ASP A 57 1.71 15.94 -2.52
N ALA A 58 1.13 17.14 -2.68
CA ALA A 58 1.47 18.03 -3.78
C ALA A 58 1.25 19.50 -3.44
N LYS A 59 1.74 20.40 -4.33
CA LYS A 59 1.52 21.84 -4.28
C LYS A 59 1.20 22.40 -5.66
N ASP A 60 0.42 23.48 -5.71
CA ASP A 60 0.20 24.25 -6.92
C ASP A 60 1.35 25.24 -7.19
N ASP A 61 1.25 26.03 -8.26
CA ASP A 61 2.26 27.03 -8.62
C ASP A 61 2.33 28.21 -7.65
N ASP A 62 1.27 28.48 -6.91
CA ASP A 62 1.23 29.49 -5.85
C ASP A 62 1.85 28.99 -4.54
N GLY A 63 2.29 27.72 -4.50
CA GLY A 63 2.88 27.09 -3.32
C GLY A 63 1.86 26.57 -2.29
N ASN A 64 0.56 26.59 -2.60
CA ASN A 64 -0.44 25.99 -1.74
C ASN A 64 -0.31 24.48 -1.75
N GLU A 65 -0.42 23.85 -0.58
CA GLU A 65 -0.21 22.42 -0.40
C GLU A 65 -1.53 21.65 -0.28
N PHE A 66 -1.58 20.46 -0.87
CA PHE A 66 -2.76 19.59 -0.97
C PHE A 66 -2.45 18.21 -0.40
N GLU A 67 -3.42 17.63 0.29
CA GLU A 67 -3.46 16.21 0.66
C GLU A 67 -4.36 15.47 -0.33
N TYR A 68 -3.96 14.28 -0.76
CA TYR A 68 -4.74 13.44 -1.65
C TYR A 68 -5.31 12.22 -0.91
N LYS A 69 -6.56 11.94 -1.18
CA LYS A 69 -7.22 10.70 -0.81
C LYS A 69 -7.89 10.15 -2.04
N HIS A 70 -7.63 8.91 -2.37
CA HIS A 70 -8.27 8.28 -3.52
C HIS A 70 -8.87 6.92 -3.16
N TYR A 71 -9.88 6.52 -3.89
CA TYR A 71 -10.32 5.14 -4.00
C TYR A 71 -10.52 4.79 -5.48
N LYS A 72 -10.48 3.50 -5.78
CA LYS A 72 -10.66 2.97 -7.13
C LYS A 72 -12.07 2.39 -7.26
N GLU A 73 -12.65 2.44 -8.46
CA GLU A 73 -13.93 1.79 -8.73
C GLU A 73 -13.89 0.29 -8.42
N SER A 74 -12.78 -0.40 -8.75
CA SER A 74 -12.56 -1.83 -8.41
C SER A 74 -12.49 -2.14 -6.92
N SER A 75 -12.41 -1.14 -6.04
CA SER A 75 -12.33 -1.33 -4.60
C SER A 75 -13.68 -1.73 -4.03
N SER A 76 -13.70 -2.67 -3.10
CA SER A 76 -14.93 -3.04 -2.37
C SER A 76 -15.48 -1.95 -1.46
N ASN A 77 -14.68 -0.93 -1.15
CA ASN A 77 -15.03 0.18 -0.28
C ASN A 77 -14.91 1.50 -1.05
N HIS A 78 -16.04 2.07 -1.44
CA HIS A 78 -16.10 3.34 -2.17
C HIS A 78 -16.10 4.54 -1.22
N THR A 79 -15.10 4.57 -0.33
CA THR A 79 -14.87 5.66 0.63
C THR A 79 -13.39 5.97 0.77
N TRP A 80 -13.10 7.19 1.15
CA TRP A 80 -11.75 7.63 1.48
C TRP A 80 -11.47 7.41 2.97
N THR A 81 -10.39 6.70 3.26
CA THR A 81 -10.07 6.26 4.62
C THR A 81 -8.97 7.12 5.24
N PHE A 82 -9.26 7.65 6.43
CA PHE A 82 -8.27 8.25 7.31
C PHE A 82 -7.91 7.24 8.39
N ASN A 83 -6.68 6.75 8.35
CA ASN A 83 -6.18 5.74 9.26
C ASN A 83 -5.40 6.37 10.43
N ASP A 84 -5.53 5.74 11.63
CA ASP A 84 -4.73 6.08 12.81
C ASP A 84 -4.75 7.59 13.15
N PHE A 85 -5.91 8.20 13.03
CA PHE A 85 -6.11 9.65 13.14
C PHE A 85 -5.82 10.14 14.56
N SER A 86 -4.90 11.09 14.71
CA SER A 86 -4.55 11.74 15.97
C SER A 86 -4.75 13.25 15.83
N ASP A 87 -4.80 13.94 16.99
CA ASP A 87 -4.94 15.40 16.99
C ASP A 87 -3.84 16.08 16.18
N SER A 88 -2.60 15.57 16.26
CA SER A 88 -1.48 16.08 15.44
C SER A 88 -1.67 15.86 13.93
N THR A 89 -2.36 14.80 13.52
CA THR A 89 -2.70 14.57 12.11
C THR A 89 -3.78 15.54 11.64
N ILE A 90 -4.78 15.82 12.51
CA ILE A 90 -5.82 16.81 12.25
C ILE A 90 -5.21 18.20 12.09
N GLU A 91 -4.31 18.60 13.00
CA GLU A 91 -3.60 19.89 12.94
C GLU A 91 -2.79 20.06 11.64
N LYS A 92 -2.20 18.98 11.16
CA LYS A 92 -1.48 19.02 9.86
C LYS A 92 -2.43 19.28 8.69
N LEU A 93 -3.62 18.69 8.70
CA LEU A 93 -4.61 18.93 7.64
C LEU A 93 -5.13 20.37 7.64
N VAL A 94 -5.21 21.04 8.80
CA VAL A 94 -5.58 22.47 8.86
C VAL A 94 -4.67 23.34 7.99
N LYS A 95 -3.40 22.95 7.86
CA LYS A 95 -2.40 23.69 7.07
C LYS A 95 -2.48 23.43 5.57
N ALA A 96 -3.16 22.38 5.13
CA ALA A 96 -3.40 22.13 3.72
C ALA A 96 -4.44 23.13 3.19
N LYS A 97 -4.24 23.64 1.99
CA LYS A 97 -5.25 24.43 1.30
C LYS A 97 -6.53 23.63 1.15
N SER A 98 -6.40 22.41 0.63
CA SER A 98 -7.52 21.47 0.45
C SER A 98 -7.07 20.02 0.53
N VAL A 99 -8.01 19.15 0.86
CA VAL A 99 -7.92 17.71 0.63
C VAL A 99 -8.68 17.38 -0.64
N ILE A 100 -8.02 16.74 -1.58
CA ILE A 100 -8.60 16.25 -2.82
C ILE A 100 -9.08 14.82 -2.60
N PHE A 101 -10.38 14.61 -2.64
CA PHE A 101 -11.04 13.33 -2.52
C PHE A 101 -11.31 12.79 -3.93
N ALA A 102 -10.36 12.07 -4.47
CA ALA A 102 -10.34 11.62 -5.85
C ALA A 102 -10.99 10.25 -6.04
N HIS A 103 -11.68 10.10 -7.16
CA HIS A 103 -12.12 8.81 -7.67
C HIS A 103 -11.24 8.40 -8.85
N ILE A 104 -10.84 7.13 -8.87
CA ILE A 104 -10.06 6.54 -9.97
C ILE A 104 -10.92 5.47 -10.63
N GLN A 105 -11.31 5.72 -11.86
CA GLN A 105 -11.96 4.74 -12.69
C GLN A 105 -10.90 3.79 -13.27
N ASP A 106 -10.90 2.55 -12.80
CA ASP A 106 -9.96 1.50 -13.20
C ASP A 106 -10.63 0.22 -13.71
N GLU A 107 -11.97 0.20 -13.78
CA GLU A 107 -12.74 -0.92 -14.34
C GLU A 107 -13.20 -0.63 -15.76
N ASN A 108 -13.10 -1.65 -16.63
CA ASN A 108 -13.54 -1.58 -18.02
C ASN A 108 -12.91 -0.44 -18.85
N VAL A 109 -11.74 0.03 -18.42
CA VAL A 109 -10.94 1.04 -19.12
C VAL A 109 -9.55 0.49 -19.42
N PRO A 110 -8.95 0.83 -20.58
CA PRO A 110 -7.61 0.35 -20.93
C PRO A 110 -6.51 0.99 -20.07
N PHE A 111 -6.84 2.05 -19.35
CA PHE A 111 -5.93 2.85 -18.55
C PHE A 111 -6.70 3.50 -17.40
N PRO A 112 -6.21 3.47 -16.15
CA PRO A 112 -6.87 4.14 -15.04
C PRO A 112 -7.01 5.64 -15.27
N VAL A 113 -8.20 6.17 -14.96
CA VAL A 113 -8.56 7.56 -15.19
C VAL A 113 -8.97 8.22 -13.89
N PHE A 114 -8.41 9.39 -13.60
CA PHE A 114 -8.93 10.26 -12.56
C PHE A 114 -10.07 11.10 -13.18
N ASP A 115 -11.32 10.72 -12.90
CA ASP A 115 -12.50 11.21 -13.61
C ASP A 115 -13.29 12.26 -12.83
N TRP A 116 -13.33 12.18 -11.48
CA TRP A 116 -14.00 13.17 -10.66
C TRP A 116 -13.44 13.25 -9.23
N TYR A 117 -13.74 14.33 -8.53
CA TYR A 117 -13.28 14.57 -7.17
C TYR A 117 -14.14 15.57 -6.41
N TYR A 118 -13.92 15.62 -5.09
CA TYR A 118 -14.30 16.74 -4.24
C TYR A 118 -13.06 17.45 -3.75
N GLU A 119 -13.11 18.76 -3.75
CA GLU A 119 -12.08 19.60 -3.15
C GLU A 119 -12.61 20.18 -1.85
N VAL A 120 -12.10 19.73 -0.72
CA VAL A 120 -12.55 20.11 0.61
C VAL A 120 -11.46 20.93 1.29
N PRO A 121 -11.73 22.21 1.65
CA PRO A 121 -10.74 23.01 2.39
C PRO A 121 -10.21 22.30 3.62
N GLY A 122 -8.90 22.34 3.85
CA GLY A 122 -8.24 21.62 4.94
C GLY A 122 -8.83 21.89 6.31
N ILE A 123 -9.21 23.14 6.59
CA ILE A 123 -9.86 23.55 7.82
C ILE A 123 -11.25 22.90 8.01
N ILE A 124 -12.02 22.74 6.92
CA ILE A 124 -13.37 22.16 6.98
C ILE A 124 -13.29 20.67 7.25
N ILE A 125 -12.46 19.94 6.51
CA ILE A 125 -12.31 18.50 6.72
C ILE A 125 -11.69 18.19 8.09
N SER A 126 -10.75 19.01 8.56
CA SER A 126 -10.17 18.85 9.91
C SER A 126 -11.21 18.97 11.01
N ARG A 127 -12.10 19.96 10.92
CA ARG A 127 -13.21 20.12 11.88
C ARG A 127 -14.17 18.93 11.83
N TYR A 128 -14.55 18.48 10.63
CA TYR A 128 -15.39 17.30 10.45
C TYR A 128 -14.78 16.06 11.11
N LEU A 129 -13.49 15.81 10.84
CA LEU A 129 -12.79 14.65 11.38
C LEU A 129 -12.63 14.73 12.89
N PHE A 130 -12.38 15.91 13.45
CA PHE A 130 -12.31 16.13 14.89
C PHE A 130 -13.64 15.77 15.57
N GLU A 131 -14.76 16.21 15.02
CA GLU A 131 -16.09 15.85 15.55
C GLU A 131 -16.40 14.36 15.36
N ALA A 132 -15.99 13.77 14.22
CA ALA A 132 -16.17 12.35 13.98
C ALA A 132 -15.35 11.49 14.97
N THR A 133 -14.12 11.89 15.32
CA THR A 133 -13.28 11.16 16.28
C THR A 133 -13.90 11.05 17.67
N LYS A 134 -14.70 12.04 18.11
CA LYS A 134 -15.41 12.02 19.40
C LYS A 134 -16.46 10.89 19.50
N ARG A 135 -16.98 10.46 18.35
CA ARG A 135 -18.03 9.42 18.24
C ARG A 135 -17.46 8.01 18.03
N ILE A 136 -16.16 7.90 17.75
CA ILE A 136 -15.54 6.61 17.45
C ILE A 136 -15.15 5.92 18.74
N THR A 137 -15.73 4.75 18.98
CA THR A 137 -15.45 3.89 20.13
C THR A 137 -14.34 2.88 19.88
N ASN A 138 -13.95 2.66 18.61
CA ASN A 138 -12.87 1.73 18.29
C ASN A 138 -11.50 2.38 18.51
N ASN A 139 -10.55 1.56 19.00
CA ASN A 139 -9.21 2.02 19.34
C ASN A 139 -8.36 2.44 18.14
N ARG A 140 -8.76 2.08 16.91
CA ARG A 140 -7.99 2.35 15.69
C ARG A 140 -8.11 3.79 15.21
N LYS A 141 -9.17 4.51 15.62
CA LYS A 141 -9.49 5.85 15.10
C LYS A 141 -9.40 5.92 13.57
N MET A 142 -10.11 5.02 12.91
CA MET A 142 -10.24 5.00 11.47
C MET A 142 -11.57 5.65 11.09
N ILE A 143 -11.51 6.61 10.17
CA ILE A 143 -12.69 7.33 9.66
C ILE A 143 -12.77 7.11 8.16
N ASN A 144 -13.91 6.62 7.72
CA ASN A 144 -14.26 6.55 6.31
C ASN A 144 -15.15 7.74 5.96
N VAL A 145 -14.78 8.46 4.93
CA VAL A 145 -15.56 9.57 4.37
C VAL A 145 -16.04 9.14 2.99
N GLY A 146 -17.33 9.10 2.76
CA GLY A 146 -17.89 8.76 1.46
C GLY A 146 -18.43 10.00 0.73
N PRO A 147 -18.78 9.87 -0.56
CA PRO A 147 -19.39 10.94 -1.35
C PRO A 147 -20.58 11.59 -0.65
N ARG A 148 -21.50 10.77 -0.12
CA ARG A 148 -22.69 11.26 0.56
C ARG A 148 -22.35 12.21 1.73
N GLN A 149 -21.34 11.89 2.55
CA GLN A 149 -20.95 12.76 3.66
C GLN A 149 -20.44 14.11 3.16
N ILE A 150 -19.69 14.13 2.06
CA ILE A 150 -19.18 15.38 1.49
C ILE A 150 -20.33 16.21 0.91
N GLU A 151 -21.23 15.61 0.15
CA GLU A 151 -22.36 16.31 -0.47
C GLU A 151 -23.38 16.81 0.56
N THR A 152 -23.80 15.95 1.50
CA THR A 152 -24.89 16.30 2.42
C THR A 152 -24.43 16.99 3.69
N THR A 153 -23.27 16.64 4.25
CA THR A 153 -22.80 17.21 5.52
C THR A 153 -21.89 18.40 5.33
N LEU A 154 -21.04 18.36 4.29
CA LEU A 154 -20.13 19.47 3.98
C LEU A 154 -20.68 20.40 2.90
N ALA A 155 -21.80 20.05 2.27
CA ALA A 155 -22.48 20.83 1.23
C ALA A 155 -21.56 21.20 0.04
N LEU A 156 -20.70 20.27 -0.37
CA LEU A 156 -19.75 20.46 -1.48
C LEU A 156 -20.19 19.66 -2.71
N THR A 157 -19.94 20.24 -3.88
CA THR A 157 -20.31 19.63 -5.16
C THR A 157 -19.14 18.85 -5.76
N LYS A 158 -19.49 17.80 -6.48
CA LYS A 158 -18.56 17.00 -7.26
C LYS A 158 -18.03 17.82 -8.44
N LYS A 159 -16.70 17.75 -8.65
CA LYS A 159 -15.99 18.29 -9.81
C LYS A 159 -15.61 17.14 -10.73
N THR A 160 -15.75 17.32 -12.03
CA THR A 160 -15.28 16.35 -13.03
C THR A 160 -13.97 16.82 -13.63
N THR A 161 -13.15 15.88 -14.06
CA THR A 161 -11.93 16.15 -14.82
C THR A 161 -12.14 15.78 -16.29
N THR A 162 -11.21 16.13 -17.15
CA THR A 162 -11.20 15.67 -18.55
C THR A 162 -10.81 14.19 -18.66
N GLY A 163 -10.30 13.59 -17.59
CA GLY A 163 -9.73 12.25 -17.60
C GLY A 163 -8.43 12.12 -18.40
N LEU A 164 -7.95 13.22 -18.98
CA LEU A 164 -6.73 13.21 -19.80
C LEU A 164 -5.49 13.36 -18.91
N CYS A 165 -4.56 12.44 -19.10
CA CYS A 165 -3.23 12.49 -18.51
C CYS A 165 -2.34 13.29 -19.50
N SER A 166 -2.19 14.60 -19.28
CA SER A 166 -1.51 15.52 -20.20
C SER A 166 -0.55 16.51 -19.51
N GLY A 167 -0.36 16.38 -18.21
CA GLY A 167 0.55 17.21 -17.43
C GLY A 167 2.01 16.74 -17.51
N ILE A 168 2.83 17.25 -16.59
CA ILE A 168 4.28 17.01 -16.59
C ILE A 168 4.67 15.58 -16.27
N TYR A 169 3.79 14.79 -15.68
CA TYR A 169 4.02 13.38 -15.33
C TYR A 169 3.44 12.39 -16.34
N SER A 170 2.65 12.87 -17.30
CA SER A 170 1.81 12.03 -18.18
C SER A 170 2.61 10.95 -18.93
N GLU A 171 3.79 11.28 -19.41
CA GLU A 171 4.64 10.33 -20.15
C GLU A 171 5.11 9.17 -19.27
N TRP A 172 5.54 9.45 -18.02
CA TRP A 172 5.95 8.41 -17.07
C TRP A 172 4.78 7.56 -16.60
N ILE A 173 3.62 8.17 -16.33
CA ILE A 173 2.41 7.44 -15.96
C ILE A 173 2.06 6.43 -17.04
N LYS A 174 2.03 6.84 -18.30
CA LYS A 174 1.75 5.96 -19.44
C LYS A 174 2.75 4.84 -19.54
N LYS A 175 4.05 5.12 -19.47
CA LYS A 175 5.12 4.11 -19.49
C LYS A 175 4.99 3.09 -18.35
N ILE A 176 4.74 3.55 -17.12
CA ILE A 176 4.60 2.69 -15.94
C ILE A 176 3.39 1.79 -16.09
N VAL A 177 2.23 2.35 -16.41
CA VAL A 177 0.99 1.57 -16.52
C VAL A 177 1.08 0.56 -17.67
N ASP A 178 1.65 0.94 -18.82
CA ASP A 178 1.85 0.02 -19.93
C ASP A 178 2.71 -1.20 -19.54
N VAL A 179 3.82 -0.97 -18.85
CA VAL A 179 4.68 -2.06 -18.37
C VAL A 179 3.97 -2.91 -17.32
N ILE A 180 3.23 -2.30 -16.39
CA ILE A 180 2.49 -3.03 -15.36
C ILE A 180 1.39 -3.90 -15.96
N LEU A 181 0.62 -3.39 -16.92
CA LEU A 181 -0.42 -4.18 -17.61
C LEU A 181 0.17 -5.40 -18.32
N LYS A 182 1.36 -5.27 -18.92
CA LYS A 182 2.08 -6.40 -19.52
C LYS A 182 2.51 -7.42 -18.46
N ILE A 183 3.02 -6.96 -17.30
CA ILE A 183 3.35 -7.85 -16.19
C ILE A 183 2.10 -8.55 -15.69
N GLU A 184 0.99 -7.84 -15.46
CA GLU A 184 -0.29 -8.41 -15.01
C GLU A 184 -0.78 -9.51 -15.95
N GLN A 185 -0.69 -9.27 -17.27
CA GLN A 185 -1.04 -10.27 -18.28
C GLN A 185 -0.16 -11.52 -18.19
N GLN A 186 1.15 -11.34 -18.00
CA GLN A 186 2.09 -12.47 -17.93
C GLN A 186 1.94 -13.28 -16.65
N VAL A 187 1.75 -12.63 -15.50
CA VAL A 187 1.63 -13.32 -14.20
C VAL A 187 0.20 -13.80 -13.91
N GLY A 188 -0.78 -13.35 -14.70
CA GLY A 188 -2.19 -13.73 -14.55
C GLY A 188 -2.83 -13.21 -13.28
N THR A 189 -2.40 -12.02 -12.81
CA THR A 189 -3.00 -11.33 -11.66
C THR A 189 -3.15 -9.84 -11.96
N ASN A 190 -4.15 -9.20 -11.40
CA ASN A 190 -4.45 -7.78 -11.59
C ASN A 190 -4.10 -6.96 -10.35
N ASN A 191 -4.16 -5.64 -10.49
CA ASN A 191 -3.99 -4.69 -9.38
C ASN A 191 -2.59 -4.73 -8.73
N ILE A 192 -1.55 -4.98 -9.52
CA ILE A 192 -0.16 -5.03 -9.05
C ILE A 192 0.29 -3.70 -8.42
N LEU A 193 -0.25 -2.56 -8.89
CA LEU A 193 0.04 -1.23 -8.34
C LEU A 193 -0.59 -0.97 -6.96
N THR A 194 -1.43 -1.88 -6.47
CA THR A 194 -2.14 -1.73 -5.21
C THR A 194 -1.33 -2.31 -4.06
N SER A 195 -1.24 -1.59 -2.96
CA SER A 195 -0.61 -2.06 -1.72
C SER A 195 0.83 -2.58 -1.93
N ASN A 196 1.11 -3.82 -1.53
CA ASN A 196 2.40 -4.48 -1.71
C ASN A 196 2.39 -5.57 -2.80
N LYS A 197 1.35 -5.63 -3.62
CA LYS A 197 1.15 -6.71 -4.60
C LYS A 197 2.33 -6.88 -5.57
N PHE A 198 2.92 -5.78 -6.02
CA PHE A 198 4.13 -5.83 -6.86
C PHE A 198 5.27 -6.63 -6.20
N TRP A 199 5.49 -6.42 -4.91
CA TRP A 199 6.53 -7.14 -4.17
C TRP A 199 6.22 -8.62 -3.98
N GLU A 200 4.93 -8.97 -3.81
CA GLU A 200 4.48 -10.35 -3.76
C GLU A 200 4.73 -11.05 -5.09
N VAL A 201 4.50 -10.35 -6.21
CA VAL A 201 4.82 -10.86 -7.56
C VAL A 201 6.32 -11.16 -7.68
N LEU A 202 7.21 -10.26 -7.27
CA LEU A 202 8.66 -10.48 -7.34
C LEU A 202 9.09 -11.72 -6.50
N VAL A 203 8.51 -11.88 -5.32
CA VAL A 203 8.78 -13.03 -4.46
C VAL A 203 8.26 -14.32 -5.09
N ALA A 204 7.05 -14.30 -5.64
CA ALA A 204 6.43 -15.44 -6.28
C ALA A 204 7.23 -15.91 -7.52
N LEU A 205 7.72 -14.98 -8.35
CA LEU A 205 8.59 -15.28 -9.47
C LEU A 205 9.87 -16.03 -9.04
N ARG A 206 10.48 -15.62 -7.92
CA ARG A 206 11.67 -16.29 -7.38
C ARG A 206 11.38 -17.69 -6.82
N LEU A 207 10.14 -17.96 -6.40
CA LEU A 207 9.74 -19.26 -5.84
C LEU A 207 9.04 -20.17 -6.84
N GLY A 208 8.72 -19.70 -8.06
CA GLY A 208 7.89 -20.43 -9.01
C GLY A 208 6.43 -20.58 -8.53
N HIS A 209 5.95 -19.66 -7.68
CA HIS A 209 4.58 -19.64 -7.20
C HIS A 209 3.68 -18.79 -8.10
N LYS A 210 2.38 -19.08 -8.07
CA LYS A 210 1.34 -18.27 -8.72
C LYS A 210 0.73 -17.32 -7.68
N VAL A 211 0.83 -16.02 -7.93
CA VAL A 211 0.18 -14.99 -7.08
C VAL A 211 -1.32 -15.07 -7.22
N GLN A 212 -2.04 -14.89 -6.12
CA GLN A 212 -3.49 -14.85 -6.08
C GLN A 212 -4.00 -13.40 -6.15
N SER A 213 -5.28 -13.22 -6.53
CA SER A 213 -5.92 -11.90 -6.53
C SER A 213 -6.01 -11.30 -5.12
N GLU A 214 -6.20 -10.00 -5.00
CA GLU A 214 -6.36 -9.31 -3.71
C GLU A 214 -7.52 -9.83 -2.87
N GLN A 215 -8.58 -10.32 -3.51
CA GLN A 215 -9.75 -10.89 -2.83
C GLN A 215 -9.52 -12.32 -2.35
N SER A 216 -8.40 -12.93 -2.72
CA SER A 216 -8.05 -14.28 -2.29
C SER A 216 -7.75 -14.33 -0.78
N LYS A 217 -8.09 -15.46 -0.19
CA LYS A 217 -7.78 -15.74 1.20
C LYS A 217 -6.26 -15.91 1.46
N HIS A 218 -5.50 -16.24 0.42
CA HIS A 218 -4.07 -16.54 0.46
C HIS A 218 -3.34 -15.75 -0.60
N ASP A 219 -2.06 -15.44 -0.39
CA ASP A 219 -1.30 -14.56 -1.28
C ASP A 219 -0.75 -15.29 -2.52
N ALA A 220 -0.39 -16.58 -2.38
CA ALA A 220 0.14 -17.37 -3.47
C ALA A 220 -0.11 -18.88 -3.33
N THR A 221 0.04 -19.61 -4.46
CA THR A 221 0.01 -21.08 -4.51
C THR A 221 1.23 -21.62 -5.26
N ASP A 222 1.72 -22.81 -4.87
CA ASP A 222 2.72 -23.54 -5.66
C ASP A 222 2.05 -24.43 -6.74
N ALA A 223 2.86 -25.13 -7.52
CA ALA A 223 2.39 -26.03 -8.59
C ALA A 223 1.57 -27.24 -8.06
N PHE A 224 1.66 -27.55 -6.77
CA PHE A 224 0.92 -28.61 -6.10
C PHE A 224 -0.36 -28.12 -5.43
N GLY A 225 -0.70 -26.84 -5.56
CA GLY A 225 -1.89 -26.24 -4.96
C GLY A 225 -1.74 -25.91 -3.48
N ASN A 226 -0.54 -26.01 -2.91
CA ASN A 226 -0.30 -25.56 -1.54
C ASN A 226 -0.40 -24.04 -1.45
N MET A 227 -1.01 -23.53 -0.38
CA MET A 227 -1.28 -22.10 -0.16
C MET A 227 -0.23 -21.48 0.75
N TYR A 228 0.10 -20.21 0.49
CA TYR A 228 1.13 -19.46 1.21
C TYR A 228 0.63 -18.06 1.54
N GLU A 229 0.97 -17.60 2.74
CA GLU A 229 0.88 -16.18 3.12
C GLU A 229 2.25 -15.54 2.92
N TYR A 230 2.29 -14.35 2.33
CA TYR A 230 3.51 -13.59 2.12
C TYR A 230 3.58 -12.40 3.06
N LYS A 231 4.77 -12.17 3.60
CA LYS A 231 5.11 -10.93 4.30
C LYS A 231 6.37 -10.38 3.69
N VAL A 232 6.23 -9.28 2.96
CA VAL A 232 7.35 -8.64 2.27
C VAL A 232 7.74 -7.38 3.03
N ALA A 233 9.04 -7.24 3.32
CA ALA A 233 9.60 -6.09 4.02
C ALA A 233 10.63 -5.37 3.15
N LYS A 234 10.52 -4.06 3.08
CA LYS A 234 11.52 -3.16 2.47
C LYS A 234 12.67 -2.83 3.43
N GLY A 235 12.61 -3.34 4.65
CA GLY A 235 13.59 -3.16 5.72
C GLY A 235 13.89 -4.47 6.45
N SER A 236 14.29 -4.40 7.72
CA SER A 236 14.76 -5.53 8.52
C SER A 236 13.66 -6.27 9.30
N SER A 237 12.40 -5.88 9.16
CA SER A 237 11.29 -6.48 9.92
C SER A 237 10.01 -6.59 9.12
N TRP A 238 9.28 -7.68 9.34
CA TRP A 238 7.98 -7.97 8.74
C TRP A 238 6.85 -7.56 9.68
N SER A 239 5.90 -6.78 9.18
CA SER A 239 4.76 -6.30 9.96
C SER A 239 3.55 -7.23 9.76
N PHE A 240 2.97 -7.65 10.88
CA PHE A 240 1.70 -8.37 10.96
C PHE A 240 0.68 -7.43 11.60
N GLN A 241 -0.32 -7.06 10.85
CA GLN A 241 -1.31 -6.06 11.24
C GLN A 241 -2.67 -6.71 11.45
N ASP A 242 -3.54 -6.03 12.24
CA ASP A 242 -4.92 -6.44 12.51
C ASP A 242 -5.06 -7.89 12.97
N ILE A 243 -4.15 -8.35 13.83
CA ILE A 243 -4.07 -9.73 14.28
C ILE A 243 -5.28 -10.07 15.15
N SER A 244 -6.28 -10.70 14.53
CA SER A 244 -7.46 -11.26 15.18
C SER A 244 -7.33 -12.77 15.37
N LYS A 245 -8.26 -13.39 16.10
CA LYS A 245 -8.34 -14.86 16.20
C LYS A 245 -8.53 -15.49 14.82
N ASP A 246 -9.30 -14.87 13.94
CA ASP A 246 -9.61 -15.39 12.61
C ASP A 246 -8.42 -15.25 11.65
N VAL A 247 -7.67 -14.15 11.72
CA VAL A 247 -6.39 -13.99 11.01
C VAL A 247 -5.39 -15.07 11.43
N LEU A 248 -5.27 -15.34 12.73
CA LEU A 248 -4.38 -16.40 13.21
C LEU A 248 -4.85 -17.80 12.77
N LYS A 249 -6.17 -18.05 12.68
CA LYS A 249 -6.71 -19.30 12.12
C LYS A 249 -6.42 -19.40 10.63
N LYS A 250 -6.57 -18.30 9.88
CA LYS A 250 -6.23 -18.23 8.45
C LYS A 250 -4.78 -18.67 8.24
N TYR A 251 -3.83 -18.10 8.98
CA TYR A 251 -2.41 -18.49 8.85
C TYR A 251 -2.16 -19.97 9.07
N MET A 252 -2.96 -20.62 9.93
CA MET A 252 -2.83 -22.06 10.18
C MET A 252 -3.31 -22.95 9.03
N THR A 253 -4.00 -22.39 8.03
CA THR A 253 -4.43 -23.11 6.82
C THR A 253 -3.39 -23.06 5.70
N ASP A 254 -2.41 -22.17 5.82
CA ASP A 254 -1.30 -22.07 4.86
C ASP A 254 -0.27 -23.18 5.12
N LYS A 255 0.40 -23.62 4.07
CA LYS A 255 1.53 -24.57 4.18
C LYS A 255 2.67 -23.94 4.96
N SER A 256 3.00 -22.69 4.64
CA SER A 256 4.00 -21.91 5.36
C SER A 256 3.75 -20.41 5.18
N ILE A 257 4.43 -19.60 5.98
CA ILE A 257 4.50 -18.15 5.82
C ILE A 257 5.86 -17.79 5.22
N ILE A 258 5.83 -17.10 4.10
CA ILE A 258 7.01 -16.61 3.38
C ILE A 258 7.36 -15.23 3.90
N LEU A 259 8.54 -15.09 4.47
CA LEU A 259 9.09 -13.85 5.00
C LEU A 259 10.18 -13.36 4.04
N ALA A 260 9.87 -12.40 3.19
CA ALA A 260 10.80 -11.88 2.20
C ALA A 260 11.30 -10.48 2.54
N THR A 261 12.56 -10.20 2.23
CA THR A 261 13.12 -8.85 2.24
C THR A 261 13.49 -8.43 0.84
N VAL A 262 13.17 -7.19 0.49
CA VAL A 262 13.39 -6.62 -0.85
C VAL A 262 14.19 -5.34 -0.79
N ASP A 263 14.88 -5.04 -1.88
CA ASP A 263 15.39 -3.70 -2.16
C ASP A 263 14.39 -2.95 -3.02
N LYS A 264 13.85 -1.86 -2.48
CA LYS A 264 12.82 -1.08 -3.18
C LYS A 264 13.37 -0.21 -4.31
N ASN A 265 14.67 0.08 -4.31
CA ASN A 265 15.28 0.92 -5.33
C ASN A 265 15.69 0.08 -6.54
N ASP A 266 16.19 -1.13 -6.29
CA ASP A 266 16.67 -2.04 -7.33
C ASP A 266 15.65 -3.11 -7.74
N PHE A 267 14.49 -3.14 -7.11
CA PHE A 267 13.45 -4.16 -7.33
C PHE A 267 13.95 -5.59 -7.17
N ILE A 268 14.84 -5.81 -6.22
CA ILE A 268 15.49 -7.09 -5.98
C ILE A 268 14.94 -7.73 -4.71
N VAL A 269 14.61 -9.01 -4.81
CA VAL A 269 14.37 -9.86 -3.63
C VAL A 269 15.73 -10.21 -3.03
N LYS A 270 16.00 -9.75 -1.79
CA LYS A 270 17.28 -9.99 -1.08
C LYS A 270 17.32 -11.35 -0.42
N ARG A 271 16.30 -11.67 0.37
CA ARG A 271 16.23 -12.93 1.13
C ARG A 271 14.80 -13.40 1.25
N ILE A 272 14.63 -14.71 1.24
CA ILE A 272 13.34 -15.36 1.49
C ILE A 272 13.54 -16.43 2.56
N TYR A 273 12.76 -16.35 3.62
CA TYR A 273 12.66 -17.36 4.66
C TYR A 273 11.30 -18.04 4.57
N GLU A 274 11.30 -19.36 4.63
CA GLU A 274 10.09 -20.16 4.81
C GLU A 274 9.92 -20.49 6.28
N ALA A 275 8.78 -20.11 6.85
CA ALA A 275 8.51 -20.25 8.27
C ALA A 275 7.28 -21.13 8.52
N ASP A 276 7.40 -22.03 9.51
CA ASP A 276 6.28 -22.83 9.98
C ASP A 276 5.17 -21.96 10.58
N THR A 277 3.93 -22.17 10.13
CA THR A 277 2.76 -21.36 10.50
C THR A 277 2.47 -21.42 12.01
N LYS A 278 2.62 -22.61 12.64
CA LYS A 278 2.37 -22.77 14.08
C LYS A 278 3.35 -21.95 14.90
N LYS A 279 4.64 -21.98 14.51
CA LYS A 279 5.69 -21.21 15.19
C LYS A 279 5.48 -19.71 15.05
N ILE A 280 5.11 -19.23 13.85
CA ILE A 280 4.74 -17.82 13.63
C ILE A 280 3.56 -17.42 14.51
N VAL A 281 2.48 -18.20 14.50
CA VAL A 281 1.28 -17.91 15.31
C VAL A 281 1.59 -17.86 16.80
N GLN A 282 2.41 -18.80 17.30
CA GLN A 282 2.86 -18.80 18.71
C GLN A 282 3.68 -17.55 19.04
N LEU A 283 4.62 -17.17 18.16
CA LEU A 283 5.45 -15.99 18.35
C LEU A 283 4.62 -14.69 18.30
N LEU A 284 3.67 -14.59 17.39
CA LEU A 284 2.76 -13.42 17.30
C LEU A 284 1.92 -13.30 18.58
N LYS A 285 1.34 -14.40 19.09
CA LYS A 285 0.61 -14.41 20.36
C LYS A 285 1.49 -13.94 21.54
N LYS A 286 2.73 -14.43 21.61
CA LYS A 286 3.70 -14.02 22.66
C LYS A 286 3.99 -12.52 22.58
N LYS A 287 4.27 -11.99 21.38
CA LYS A 287 4.56 -10.57 21.17
C LYS A 287 3.36 -9.68 21.48
N LEU A 288 2.16 -10.10 21.09
CA LEU A 288 0.92 -9.37 21.42
C LEU A 288 0.69 -9.32 22.93
N LYS A 289 0.79 -10.45 23.63
CA LYS A 289 0.65 -10.51 25.08
C LYS A 289 1.67 -9.60 25.80
N ALA A 290 2.93 -9.60 25.34
CA ALA A 290 3.96 -8.72 25.88
C ALA A 290 3.66 -7.24 25.63
N LYS A 291 3.10 -6.90 24.44
CA LYS A 291 2.66 -5.55 24.11
C LYS A 291 1.48 -5.14 25.00
N GLU A 292 0.49 -6.01 25.17
CA GLU A 292 -0.68 -5.78 26.04
C GLU A 292 -0.26 -5.48 27.47
N GLY A 293 0.66 -6.28 28.04
CA GLY A 293 1.20 -6.04 29.38
C GLY A 293 1.89 -4.68 29.51
N ARG A 294 2.74 -4.30 28.54
CA ARG A 294 3.41 -2.99 28.56
C ARG A 294 2.43 -1.82 28.50
N TYR A 295 1.42 -1.90 27.62
CA TYR A 295 0.42 -0.82 27.47
C TYR A 295 -0.46 -0.70 28.73
N LYS A 296 -0.86 -1.86 29.30
CA LYS A 296 -1.61 -1.87 30.57
C LYS A 296 -0.82 -1.19 31.71
N ASN A 297 0.47 -1.49 31.83
CA ASN A 297 1.33 -0.88 32.84
C ASN A 297 1.54 0.63 32.63
N GLN A 298 1.34 1.13 31.41
CA GLN A 298 1.43 2.54 31.06
C GLN A 298 0.07 3.27 31.08
N GLY A 299 -1.03 2.59 31.48
CA GLY A 299 -2.38 3.13 31.40
C GLY A 299 -2.85 3.45 29.97
N LYS A 300 -2.24 2.82 28.96
CA LYS A 300 -2.53 3.05 27.55
C LYS A 300 -3.34 1.91 26.96
N GLU A 301 -4.23 2.24 26.04
CA GLU A 301 -4.94 1.24 25.24
C GLU A 301 -4.19 0.88 23.96
N ILE A 302 -4.30 -0.38 23.54
CA ILE A 302 -3.77 -0.82 22.26
C ILE A 302 -4.73 -0.41 21.15
N ARG A 303 -4.33 0.54 20.32
CA ARG A 303 -5.11 0.99 19.17
C ARG A 303 -5.20 -0.06 18.06
N ARG A 304 -4.11 -0.78 17.82
CA ARG A 304 -4.04 -1.80 16.74
C ARG A 304 -3.29 -3.03 17.25
N LYS A 305 -3.90 -4.20 17.10
CA LYS A 305 -3.24 -5.48 17.37
C LYS A 305 -2.26 -5.79 16.23
N GLN A 306 -1.03 -5.38 16.41
CA GLN A 306 0.05 -5.59 15.44
C GLN A 306 1.33 -6.02 16.13
N ALA A 307 2.12 -6.84 15.43
CA ALA A 307 3.44 -7.27 15.85
C ALA A 307 4.40 -7.25 14.67
N SER A 308 5.67 -6.96 14.93
CA SER A 308 6.72 -7.05 13.93
C SER A 308 7.67 -8.20 14.27
N LEU A 309 8.07 -8.94 13.24
CA LEU A 309 9.09 -9.98 13.33
C LEU A 309 10.38 -9.47 12.67
N SER A 310 11.49 -9.60 13.37
CA SER A 310 12.83 -9.30 12.86
C SER A 310 13.48 -10.53 12.22
N VAL A 311 14.58 -10.34 11.53
CA VAL A 311 15.44 -11.45 11.05
C VAL A 311 15.90 -12.34 12.21
N LYS A 312 16.17 -11.76 13.41
CA LYS A 312 16.48 -12.53 14.60
C LYS A 312 15.31 -13.43 15.00
N ASP A 313 14.09 -12.88 15.05
CA ASP A 313 12.89 -13.68 15.34
C ASP A 313 12.72 -14.86 14.37
N ALA A 314 12.95 -14.64 13.07
CA ALA A 314 12.90 -15.70 12.06
C ALA A 314 13.93 -16.80 12.32
N ARG A 315 15.15 -16.45 12.73
CA ARG A 315 16.19 -17.42 13.13
C ARG A 315 15.83 -18.18 14.40
N ASP A 316 15.31 -17.48 15.41
CA ASP A 316 14.92 -18.08 16.70
C ASP A 316 13.83 -19.15 16.53
N ILE A 317 12.87 -18.94 15.60
CA ILE A 317 11.85 -19.95 15.26
C ILE A 317 12.35 -20.99 14.25
N LYS A 318 13.62 -20.93 13.85
CA LYS A 318 14.25 -21.82 12.85
C LYS A 318 13.53 -21.77 11.49
N ALA A 319 13.17 -20.57 11.02
CA ALA A 319 12.72 -20.37 9.65
C ALA A 319 13.86 -20.72 8.68
N LYS A 320 13.54 -21.46 7.62
CA LYS A 320 14.52 -21.91 6.62
C LYS A 320 14.80 -20.77 5.64
N LEU A 321 16.07 -20.38 5.49
CA LEU A 321 16.49 -19.49 4.39
C LEU A 321 16.46 -20.31 3.10
N ILE A 322 15.55 -19.95 2.17
CA ILE A 322 15.35 -20.67 0.91
C ILE A 322 15.86 -19.90 -0.30
N TYR A 323 16.12 -18.59 -0.14
CA TYR A 323 16.72 -17.74 -1.18
C TYR A 323 17.55 -16.62 -0.55
N SER A 324 18.70 -16.32 -1.17
CA SER A 324 19.50 -15.12 -0.87
C SER A 324 20.18 -14.62 -2.15
N SER A 325 20.06 -13.32 -2.43
CA SER A 325 20.76 -12.68 -3.56
C SER A 325 22.28 -12.67 -3.37
N ASP A 326 22.77 -12.73 -2.12
CA ASP A 326 24.18 -12.68 -1.78
C ASP A 326 24.88 -14.06 -1.89
N GLN A 327 24.09 -15.13 -2.02
CA GLN A 327 24.59 -16.49 -2.17
C GLN A 327 24.18 -17.01 -3.54
N LYS A 328 25.16 -17.25 -4.44
CA LYS A 328 24.98 -18.33 -5.43
C LYS A 328 24.78 -19.59 -4.60
N LEU A 329 23.51 -20.03 -4.45
CA LEU A 329 23.20 -21.32 -3.83
C LEU A 329 24.03 -22.37 -4.55
N LYS A 330 24.99 -22.96 -3.82
CA LYS A 330 25.79 -24.10 -4.27
C LYS A 330 24.90 -25.32 -4.41
#